data_53569ea63568f9001b7a32e8d9f48688
#
_entry.id   53569ea63568f9001b7a32e8d9f48688
#
_cell.length_a   1.000
_cell.length_b   1.000
_cell.length_c   1.000
_cell.angle_alpha   90.00
_cell.angle_beta   90.00
_cell.angle_gamma   90.00
#
_symmetry.space_group_name_H-M   'P 1'
#
loop_
_entity.id
_entity.type
_entity.pdbx_description
1 polymer ?
#
loop_
_entity_poly.entity_id
_entity_poly.type
_entity_poly.pdbx_seq_one_letter_code
_entity_poly.pdbx_strand_id
1 'polypeptide(L)'
;MTEGYIAYTDGWKYQLKEDYTCKINVIPPLNIKTEYIELLGDGTLTIRHGYAWDGPSGPTVDSKNFMRGSLVHDALYQLIREKHLPLSYRDKADRLLQQMCKEDGMWAIRAWYVYQGVSTFGGDFGIKNGAHKVSYAPRKIAKKTLE
;
A
#
# COMPACT_ATOMS: atom_id res chain seq x y z
N MET A 1 -13.79 11.43 -10.55
CA MET A 1 -13.33 12.36 -9.58
C MET A 1 -14.31 12.44 -8.41
N THR A 2 -13.80 12.64 -7.24
CA THR A 2 -14.64 12.73 -6.06
C THR A 2 -15.06 14.17 -5.85
N GLU A 3 -16.34 14.43 -5.98
CA GLU A 3 -16.86 15.77 -5.78
C GLU A 3 -17.28 15.94 -4.34
N GLY A 4 -16.90 17.08 -3.76
CA GLY A 4 -17.31 17.41 -2.43
C GLY A 4 -16.55 16.75 -1.31
N TYR A 5 -15.54 15.95 -1.66
CA TYR A 5 -14.70 15.37 -0.62
C TYR A 5 -13.36 14.93 -1.19
N ILE A 6 -12.39 14.76 -0.29
CA ILE A 6 -11.12 14.15 -0.63
C ILE A 6 -10.97 12.88 0.22
N ALA A 7 -10.24 11.93 -0.30
CA ALA A 7 -9.98 10.68 0.41
C ALA A 7 -8.58 10.77 1.02
N TYR A 8 -8.52 10.71 2.33
CA TYR A 8 -7.25 10.83 3.03
C TYR A 8 -7.34 10.18 4.41
N THR A 9 -6.19 10.03 5.04
CA THR A 9 -6.07 9.57 6.42
C THR A 9 -5.07 10.48 7.12
N ASP A 10 -5.38 10.86 8.34
CA ASP A 10 -4.44 11.63 9.14
C ASP A 10 -3.12 10.86 9.25
N GLY A 11 -2.02 11.55 9.05
CA GLY A 11 -0.72 10.92 9.06
C GLY A 11 -0.23 10.44 7.72
N TRP A 12 -1.08 10.43 6.71
CA TRP A 12 -0.66 10.09 5.36
C TRP A 12 0.15 11.26 4.79
N LYS A 13 1.33 10.95 4.27
CA LYS A 13 2.20 11.97 3.71
C LYS A 13 2.02 12.17 2.22
N TYR A 14 1.60 11.16 1.52
CA TYR A 14 1.64 11.15 0.06
C TYR A 14 0.29 10.75 -0.49
N GLN A 15 0.00 11.29 -1.66
CA GLN A 15 -1.20 10.92 -2.40
C GLN A 15 -0.83 10.73 -3.86
N LEU A 16 -1.28 9.63 -4.43
CA LEU A 16 -0.94 9.28 -5.80
C LEU A 16 -1.65 10.23 -6.78
N LYS A 17 -0.91 10.81 -7.70
CA LYS A 17 -1.45 11.77 -8.65
C LYS A 17 -1.91 11.15 -9.96
N GLU A 18 -1.33 10.04 -10.34
CA GLU A 18 -1.66 9.34 -11.58
C GLU A 18 -1.81 7.86 -11.26
N ASP A 19 -2.65 7.17 -12.02
CA ASP A 19 -2.79 5.74 -11.86
C ASP A 19 -1.44 5.08 -12.06
N TYR A 20 -1.13 4.12 -11.21
CA TYR A 20 0.12 3.38 -11.30
C TYR A 20 -0.18 1.92 -11.59
N THR A 21 0.38 1.38 -12.66
CA THR A 21 0.18 -0.01 -13.04
C THR A 21 1.52 -0.70 -13.20
N CYS A 22 1.63 -1.89 -12.62
CA CYS A 22 2.84 -2.68 -12.78
C CYS A 22 2.48 -4.16 -12.68
N LYS A 23 3.41 -4.99 -13.13
CA LYS A 23 3.29 -6.44 -13.00
C LYS A 23 4.09 -6.88 -11.80
N ILE A 24 3.47 -7.63 -10.92
CA ILE A 24 4.16 -8.13 -9.73
C ILE A 24 4.05 -9.64 -9.65
N ASN A 25 4.87 -10.24 -8.81
CA ASN A 25 4.88 -11.69 -8.65
C ASN A 25 3.98 -12.16 -7.52
N VAL A 26 3.05 -11.32 -7.11
CA VAL A 26 2.02 -11.68 -6.14
C VAL A 26 0.76 -12.00 -6.92
N ILE A 27 0.37 -13.26 -6.93
CA ILE A 27 -0.74 -13.75 -7.73
C ILE A 27 -1.91 -14.07 -6.81
N PRO A 28 -3.03 -13.34 -6.93
CA PRO A 28 -4.18 -13.62 -6.07
C PRO A 28 -4.93 -14.85 -6.57
N PRO A 29 -5.70 -15.51 -5.69
CA PRO A 29 -6.52 -16.63 -6.12
C PRO A 29 -7.61 -16.22 -7.12
N LEU A 30 -8.14 -15.02 -6.97
CA LEU A 30 -9.14 -14.45 -7.87
C LEU A 30 -8.80 -13.00 -8.10
N ASN A 31 -9.32 -12.45 -9.20
CA ASN A 31 -9.16 -11.02 -9.46
C ASN A 31 -9.75 -10.22 -8.30
N ILE A 32 -9.03 -9.18 -7.89
CA ILE A 32 -9.45 -8.31 -6.80
C ILE A 32 -9.64 -6.92 -7.37
N LYS A 33 -10.75 -6.28 -7.03
CA LYS A 33 -11.00 -4.91 -7.45
C LYS A 33 -11.65 -4.16 -6.31
N THR A 34 -10.98 -3.11 -5.86
CA THR A 34 -11.51 -2.22 -4.84
C THR A 34 -11.57 -0.82 -5.41
N GLU A 35 -11.92 0.15 -4.58
CA GLU A 35 -12.04 1.53 -5.06
C GLU A 35 -10.72 2.05 -5.64
N TYR A 36 -9.60 1.74 -4.99
CA TYR A 36 -8.30 2.29 -5.39
C TYR A 36 -7.31 1.25 -5.85
N ILE A 37 -7.57 -0.03 -5.61
CA ILE A 37 -6.56 -1.08 -5.86
C ILE A 37 -7.21 -2.20 -6.66
N GLU A 38 -6.53 -2.61 -7.72
CA GLU A 38 -6.94 -3.74 -8.53
C GLU A 38 -5.76 -4.68 -8.68
N LEU A 39 -5.95 -5.95 -8.38
CA LEU A 39 -4.90 -6.96 -8.55
C LEU A 39 -5.50 -8.13 -9.30
N LEU A 40 -5.02 -8.33 -10.51
CA LEU A 40 -5.54 -9.37 -11.39
C LEU A 40 -4.81 -10.68 -11.22
N GLY A 41 -5.44 -11.74 -11.68
CA GLY A 41 -4.88 -13.09 -11.55
C GLY A 41 -3.57 -13.31 -12.28
N ASP A 42 -3.20 -12.40 -13.20
CA ASP A 42 -1.92 -12.50 -13.89
C ASP A 42 -0.82 -11.67 -13.22
N GLY A 43 -1.12 -11.05 -12.08
CA GLY A 43 -0.14 -10.23 -11.36
C GLY A 43 -0.17 -8.76 -11.73
N THR A 44 -1.10 -8.33 -12.57
CA THR A 44 -1.21 -6.91 -12.90
C THR A 44 -1.85 -6.16 -11.75
N LEU A 45 -1.08 -5.23 -11.17
CA LEU A 45 -1.53 -4.40 -10.06
C LEU A 45 -1.75 -2.99 -10.57
N THR A 46 -2.91 -2.42 -10.29
CA THR A 46 -3.19 -1.02 -10.59
C THR A 46 -3.62 -0.33 -9.31
N ILE A 47 -2.98 0.80 -9.02
CA ILE A 47 -3.33 1.64 -7.88
C ILE A 47 -3.79 2.97 -8.48
N ARG A 48 -4.98 3.40 -8.12
CA ARG A 48 -5.58 4.55 -8.77
C ARG A 48 -5.16 5.84 -8.11
N HIS A 49 -5.15 6.90 -8.91
CA HIS A 49 -4.85 8.22 -8.39
C HIS A 49 -5.80 8.55 -7.25
N GLY A 50 -5.31 9.30 -6.30
CA GLY A 50 -6.05 9.61 -5.09
C GLY A 50 -5.72 8.68 -3.93
N TYR A 51 -5.11 7.53 -4.20
CA TYR A 51 -4.69 6.65 -3.13
C TYR A 51 -3.67 7.35 -2.24
N ALA A 52 -3.86 7.27 -0.94
CA ALA A 52 -2.99 7.93 0.02
C ALA A 52 -2.26 6.91 0.87
N TRP A 53 -0.97 7.16 1.13
CA TRP A 53 -0.17 6.26 1.97
C TRP A 53 0.87 7.07 2.72
N ASP A 54 1.43 6.46 3.78
CA ASP A 54 2.40 7.14 4.64
C ASP A 54 3.79 7.24 4.03
N GLY A 55 4.10 6.40 3.06
CA GLY A 55 5.45 6.27 2.57
C GLY A 55 6.27 5.39 3.50
N PRO A 56 7.58 5.53 3.47
CA PRO A 56 8.44 4.74 4.36
C PRO A 56 8.13 5.02 5.81
N SER A 57 8.08 3.97 6.63
CA SER A 57 7.78 4.11 8.04
C SER A 57 8.97 3.69 8.88
N GLY A 58 8.89 4.01 10.19
CA GLY A 58 9.94 3.69 11.12
C GLY A 58 11.08 4.70 11.05
N PRO A 59 12.28 4.32 11.47
CA PRO A 59 13.40 5.24 11.49
C PRO A 59 14.01 5.50 10.12
N THR A 60 13.44 4.93 9.08
CA THR A 60 13.96 5.07 7.73
C THR A 60 13.66 6.46 7.19
N VAL A 61 14.63 7.05 6.51
CA VAL A 61 14.46 8.34 5.87
C VAL A 61 13.69 8.15 4.56
N ASP A 62 12.74 9.02 4.31
CA ASP A 62 12.03 9.00 3.02
C ASP A 62 13.04 9.25 1.90
N SER A 63 13.00 8.41 0.89
CA SER A 63 13.89 8.52 -0.23
C SER A 63 13.19 8.02 -1.47
N LYS A 64 13.65 8.50 -2.63
CA LYS A 64 13.01 8.14 -3.89
C LYS A 64 13.10 6.65 -4.17
N ASN A 65 14.15 5.99 -3.71
CA ASN A 65 14.31 4.57 -3.93
C ASN A 65 13.49 3.71 -2.97
N PHE A 66 12.68 4.36 -2.10
CA PHE A 66 11.76 3.66 -1.21
C PHE A 66 10.30 3.90 -1.61
N MET A 67 10.04 4.96 -2.36
CA MET A 67 8.66 5.44 -2.56
C MET A 67 7.78 4.45 -3.32
N ARG A 68 8.26 3.94 -4.45
CA ARG A 68 7.46 3.03 -5.27
C ARG A 68 7.19 1.72 -4.52
N GLY A 69 8.22 1.19 -3.86
CA GLY A 69 8.05 -0.02 -3.07
C GLY A 69 7.07 0.17 -1.93
N SER A 70 7.15 1.31 -1.23
CA SER A 70 6.24 1.56 -0.12
C SER A 70 4.80 1.68 -0.59
N LEU A 71 4.57 2.27 -1.74
CA LEU A 71 3.23 2.37 -2.31
C LEU A 71 2.62 0.99 -2.55
N VAL A 72 3.36 0.12 -3.23
CA VAL A 72 2.89 -1.22 -3.55
C VAL A 72 2.71 -2.04 -2.28
N HIS A 73 3.65 -1.92 -1.35
CA HIS A 73 3.59 -2.64 -0.08
C HIS A 73 2.35 -2.26 0.71
N ASP A 74 2.08 -0.96 0.84
CA ASP A 74 0.91 -0.49 1.57
C ASP A 74 -0.39 -0.95 0.90
N ALA A 75 -0.42 -0.93 -0.42
CA ALA A 75 -1.59 -1.39 -1.16
C ALA A 75 -1.85 -2.88 -0.88
N LEU A 76 -0.81 -3.70 -0.92
CA LEU A 76 -0.97 -5.13 -0.66
C LEU A 76 -1.40 -5.40 0.79
N TYR A 77 -0.82 -4.66 1.73
CA TYR A 77 -1.23 -4.79 3.12
C TYR A 77 -2.69 -4.39 3.31
N GLN A 78 -3.15 -3.37 2.60
CA GLN A 78 -4.55 -2.98 2.68
C GLN A 78 -5.45 -4.09 2.16
N LEU A 79 -5.07 -4.75 1.08
CA LEU A 79 -5.86 -5.88 0.58
C LEU A 79 -5.92 -7.02 1.60
N ILE A 80 -4.85 -7.23 2.34
CA ILE A 80 -4.84 -8.25 3.39
C ILE A 80 -5.73 -7.81 4.57
N ARG A 81 -5.63 -6.55 4.99
CA ARG A 81 -6.46 -6.04 6.08
C ARG A 81 -7.94 -6.13 5.75
N GLU A 82 -8.28 -5.87 4.50
CA GLU A 82 -9.67 -5.91 4.05
C GLU A 82 -10.11 -7.30 3.62
N LYS A 83 -9.26 -8.28 3.82
CA LYS A 83 -9.56 -9.69 3.60
C LYS A 83 -9.76 -10.07 2.14
N HIS A 84 -9.23 -9.27 1.23
CA HIS A 84 -9.19 -9.62 -0.18
C HIS A 84 -8.05 -10.58 -0.49
N LEU A 85 -6.97 -10.54 0.31
CA LEU A 85 -5.86 -11.47 0.22
C LEU A 85 -5.69 -12.18 1.55
N PRO A 86 -5.30 -13.47 1.52
CA PRO A 86 -5.01 -14.20 2.77
C PRO A 86 -3.81 -13.60 3.49
N LEU A 87 -3.78 -13.77 4.80
CA LEU A 87 -2.67 -13.31 5.63
C LEU A 87 -1.35 -13.94 5.20
N SER A 88 -1.39 -15.13 4.61
CA SER A 88 -0.18 -15.79 4.14
C SER A 88 0.57 -15.02 3.07
N TYR A 89 -0.06 -14.01 2.47
CA TYR A 89 0.59 -13.18 1.47
C TYR A 89 1.46 -12.07 2.07
N ARG A 90 1.45 -11.92 3.40
CA ARG A 90 2.21 -10.86 4.04
C ARG A 90 3.69 -10.93 3.72
N ASP A 91 4.29 -12.10 3.82
CA ASP A 91 5.71 -12.24 3.55
C ASP A 91 6.04 -11.94 2.08
N LYS A 92 5.15 -12.32 1.19
CA LYS A 92 5.34 -12.01 -0.23
C LYS A 92 5.35 -10.50 -0.46
N ALA A 93 4.47 -9.78 0.21
CA ALA A 93 4.44 -8.32 0.11
C ALA A 93 5.72 -7.70 0.65
N ASP A 94 6.22 -8.23 1.77
CA ASP A 94 7.45 -7.73 2.38
C ASP A 94 8.67 -7.98 1.49
N ARG A 95 8.73 -9.15 0.87
CA ARG A 95 9.84 -9.46 -0.04
C ARG A 95 9.77 -8.62 -1.31
N LEU A 96 8.57 -8.36 -1.79
CA LEU A 96 8.41 -7.50 -2.95
C LEU A 96 8.88 -6.09 -2.65
N LEU A 97 8.60 -5.59 -1.45
CA LEU A 97 9.12 -4.27 -1.04
C LEU A 97 10.64 -4.26 -1.13
N GLN A 98 11.30 -5.28 -0.59
CA GLN A 98 12.75 -5.37 -0.65
C GLN A 98 13.24 -5.36 -2.10
N GLN A 99 12.61 -6.15 -2.95
CA GLN A 99 12.99 -6.24 -4.35
C GLN A 99 12.82 -4.90 -5.07
N MET A 100 11.68 -4.26 -4.88
CA MET A 100 11.40 -2.99 -5.57
C MET A 100 12.34 -1.88 -5.11
N CYS A 101 12.67 -1.85 -3.83
CA CYS A 101 13.65 -0.89 -3.33
C CYS A 101 15.00 -1.08 -4.01
N LYS A 102 15.43 -2.33 -4.19
CA LYS A 102 16.68 -2.61 -4.88
C LYS A 102 16.61 -2.21 -6.35
N GLU A 103 15.49 -2.50 -7.00
CA GLU A 103 15.29 -2.11 -8.39
C GLU A 103 15.39 -0.60 -8.57
N ASP A 104 14.96 0.15 -7.57
CA ASP A 104 14.95 1.59 -7.62
C ASP A 104 16.24 2.20 -7.09
N GLY A 105 17.27 1.40 -6.88
CA GLY A 105 18.61 1.87 -6.55
C GLY A 105 19.04 1.78 -5.10
N MET A 106 18.22 1.17 -4.25
CA MET A 106 18.61 1.00 -2.84
C MET A 106 19.68 -0.09 -2.73
N TRP A 107 20.68 0.15 -1.90
CA TRP A 107 21.71 -0.86 -1.66
C TRP A 107 21.08 -2.09 -1.01
N ALA A 108 21.63 -3.26 -1.34
CA ALA A 108 21.08 -4.53 -0.89
C ALA A 108 20.96 -4.63 0.64
N ILE A 109 21.98 -4.15 1.35
CA ILE A 109 21.95 -4.25 2.81
C ILE A 109 20.85 -3.37 3.40
N ARG A 110 20.64 -2.18 2.84
CA ARG A 110 19.58 -1.30 3.31
C ARG A 110 18.20 -1.91 3.00
N ALA A 111 18.04 -2.48 1.82
CA ALA A 111 16.79 -3.14 1.45
C ALA A 111 16.52 -4.33 2.38
N TRP A 112 17.55 -5.03 2.78
CA TRP A 112 17.40 -6.13 3.73
C TRP A 112 16.91 -5.62 5.10
N TYR A 113 17.44 -4.49 5.57
CA TYR A 113 16.95 -3.90 6.82
C TYR A 113 15.50 -3.45 6.69
N VAL A 114 15.11 -2.92 5.54
CA VAL A 114 13.73 -2.54 5.30
C VAL A 114 12.82 -3.77 5.40
N TYR A 115 13.24 -4.87 4.76
CA TYR A 115 12.47 -6.11 4.84
C TYR A 115 12.36 -6.60 6.28
N GLN A 116 13.46 -6.57 7.04
CA GLN A 116 13.42 -6.99 8.43
C GLN A 116 12.46 -6.13 9.25
N GLY A 117 12.46 -4.83 9.00
CA GLY A 117 11.58 -3.92 9.72
C GLY A 117 10.11 -4.21 9.47
N VAL A 118 9.71 -4.33 8.19
CA VAL A 118 8.31 -4.54 7.88
C VAL A 118 7.85 -5.92 8.29
N SER A 119 8.69 -6.94 8.16
CA SER A 119 8.28 -8.29 8.53
C SER A 119 8.18 -8.46 10.05
N THR A 120 8.90 -7.66 10.81
CA THR A 120 8.86 -7.73 12.27
C THR A 120 7.73 -6.89 12.86
N PHE A 121 7.58 -5.66 12.37
CA PHE A 121 6.67 -4.69 12.98
C PHE A 121 5.43 -4.40 12.15
N GLY A 122 5.56 -4.38 10.84
CA GLY A 122 4.46 -4.01 9.98
C GLY A 122 3.26 -4.94 10.09
N GLY A 123 3.52 -6.21 10.38
CA GLY A 123 2.45 -7.18 10.51
C GLY A 123 1.42 -6.80 11.54
N ASP A 124 1.90 -6.35 12.69
CA ASP A 124 0.97 -5.98 13.76
C ASP A 124 0.20 -4.73 13.42
N PHE A 125 0.90 -3.67 13.02
CA PHE A 125 0.23 -2.41 12.71
C PHE A 125 -0.60 -2.51 11.45
N GLY A 126 -0.03 -3.09 10.43
CA GLY A 126 -0.68 -3.09 9.13
C GLY A 126 -1.87 -4.02 9.05
N ILE A 127 -1.82 -5.12 9.78
CA ILE A 127 -2.83 -6.17 9.65
C ILE A 127 -3.81 -6.14 10.81
N LYS A 128 -3.31 -6.19 12.02
CA LYS A 128 -4.19 -6.33 13.18
C LYS A 128 -4.98 -5.07 13.49
N ASN A 129 -4.31 -3.96 13.44
CA ASN A 129 -4.92 -2.71 13.90
C ASN A 129 -5.74 -2.01 12.85
N GLY A 130 -5.52 -2.34 11.59
CA GLY A 130 -6.19 -1.62 10.52
C GLY A 130 -5.92 -0.14 10.61
N ALA A 131 -4.69 0.22 10.95
CA ALA A 131 -4.37 1.57 11.36
C ALA A 131 -4.59 2.60 10.28
N HIS A 132 -4.41 2.23 9.03
CA HIS A 132 -4.46 3.20 7.95
C HIS A 132 -5.75 3.09 7.16
N LYS A 133 -6.82 3.43 7.83
CA LYS A 133 -8.09 3.51 7.13
C LYS A 133 -8.20 4.83 6.41
N VAL A 134 -8.67 4.77 5.19
CA VAL A 134 -8.90 5.98 4.43
C VAL A 134 -10.08 6.73 5.03
N SER A 135 -9.88 8.00 5.25
CA SER A 135 -10.92 8.91 5.69
C SER A 135 -11.38 9.76 4.53
N TYR A 136 -12.53 10.35 4.66
CA TYR A 136 -13.09 11.20 3.63
C TYR A 136 -13.45 12.56 4.22
N ALA A 137 -13.11 13.61 3.52
CA ALA A 137 -13.34 14.97 4.01
C ALA A 137 -13.93 15.84 2.91
N PRO A 138 -14.99 16.58 3.19
CA PRO A 138 -15.67 16.63 4.46
C PRO A 138 -16.19 15.29 4.88
N ARG A 139 -16.67 14.52 3.95
CA ARG A 139 -16.89 13.10 4.13
C ARG A 139 -17.35 12.55 2.80
N LYS A 140 -17.09 11.28 2.61
CA LYS A 140 -17.57 10.63 1.40
C LYS A 140 -19.06 10.46 1.53
N ILE A 141 -19.77 11.16 0.69
CA ILE A 141 -21.22 11.21 0.78
C ILE A 141 -21.83 9.83 0.70
N ALA A 142 -21.36 9.05 -0.24
CA ALA A 142 -21.90 7.71 -0.42
C ALA A 142 -21.49 6.79 0.71
N LYS A 143 -20.53 7.19 1.53
CA LYS A 143 -20.03 6.33 2.53
C LYS A 143 -20.56 6.60 3.89
N LYS A 144 -20.67 7.78 4.31
CA LYS A 144 -20.84 8.00 5.63
C LYS A 144 -21.15 9.26 5.97
N THR A 145 -21.47 9.60 5.87
CA THR A 145 -21.69 10.51 6.06
C THR A 145 -21.39 11.33 6.56
N LEU A 146 -21.44 12.03 6.77
CA LEU A 146 -20.81 12.81 7.06
C LEU A 146 -20.67 12.92 8.07
N GLU A 147 -20.34 12.56 8.59
CA GLU A 147 -20.25 12.42 9.33
C GLU A 147 -19.86 12.84 9.79
#